data_976e14dd0ab450e5dc715e520e57dbbb
#
_entry.id   976e14dd0ab450e5dc715e520e57dbbb
#
_cell.length_a   1.000
_cell.length_b   1.000
_cell.length_c   1.000
_cell.angle_alpha   90.00
_cell.angle_beta   90.00
_cell.angle_gamma   90.00
#
_symmetry.space_group_name_H-M   'P 1'
#
loop_
_entity.id
_entity.type
_entity.pdbx_description
1 polymer ?
#
loop_
_entity_poly.entity_id
_entity_poly.type
_entity_poly.pdbx_seq_one_letter_code
_entity_poly.pdbx_strand_id
1 'polypeptide(L)'
;MNNEKQTIKIASADPSALGLFGLAMVTLVASSQKLGITTGLSFVIPWAVFLGAFAQLFACINDSKHENTFGTTAFGGYAFFWMAVATSWLFKMGVFGKQLAVVDDKQLAFAFLGYLIFSVFMTIGAMETHKVLFVIFVLIDFLFIGLTLSTFGIAEHATHQLAAYSELGIAIFSFYGSAASVLNKHFGRVFLPVGKPFGIFKK
;
A
#
# COMPACT_ATOMS: atom_id res chain seq x y z
N MET A 1 37.47 -8.35 -33.14
CA MET A 1 36.81 -9.18 -32.13
C MET A 1 35.59 -8.42 -31.64
N ASN A 2 34.40 -8.79 -32.12
CA ASN A 2 33.14 -8.20 -31.65
C ASN A 2 32.85 -8.74 -30.25
N ASN A 3 32.98 -7.92 -29.22
CA ASN A 3 32.48 -8.22 -27.89
C ASN A 3 30.94 -8.00 -27.89
N GLU A 4 30.20 -9.01 -28.33
CA GLU A 4 28.77 -9.06 -28.08
C GLU A 4 28.54 -9.19 -26.56
N LYS A 5 28.04 -8.11 -25.94
CA LYS A 5 27.59 -8.18 -24.55
C LYS A 5 26.39 -9.13 -24.48
N GLN A 6 26.61 -10.34 -23.99
CA GLN A 6 25.51 -11.24 -23.66
C GLN A 6 24.72 -10.66 -22.50
N THR A 7 23.50 -10.18 -22.78
CA THR A 7 22.56 -9.72 -21.74
C THR A 7 21.78 -10.94 -21.27
N ILE A 8 22.03 -11.39 -20.04
CA ILE A 8 21.24 -12.46 -19.42
C ILE A 8 19.96 -11.82 -18.87
N LYS A 9 18.81 -12.10 -19.48
CA LYS A 9 17.51 -11.66 -18.97
C LYS A 9 17.04 -12.65 -17.90
N ILE A 10 17.05 -12.23 -16.63
CA ILE A 10 16.51 -13.02 -15.52
C ILE A 10 14.97 -12.93 -15.58
N ALA A 11 14.31 -14.04 -15.89
CA ALA A 11 12.85 -14.12 -15.82
C ALA A 11 12.44 -14.35 -14.35
N SER A 12 11.68 -13.44 -13.77
CA SER A 12 11.05 -13.60 -12.46
C SER A 12 9.54 -13.60 -12.58
N ALA A 13 8.85 -14.16 -11.56
CA ALA A 13 7.39 -14.11 -11.50
C ALA A 13 6.90 -12.67 -11.27
N ASP A 14 5.65 -12.39 -11.65
CA ASP A 14 4.99 -11.12 -11.37
C ASP A 14 4.89 -10.89 -9.84
N PRO A 15 5.52 -9.87 -9.30
CA PRO A 15 5.54 -9.60 -7.86
C PRO A 15 4.25 -8.98 -7.34
N SER A 16 3.39 -8.47 -8.23
CA SER A 16 2.16 -7.74 -7.86
C SER A 16 1.22 -8.57 -7.01
N ALA A 17 1.16 -9.88 -7.26
CA ALA A 17 0.33 -10.79 -6.48
C ALA A 17 0.67 -10.77 -4.99
N LEU A 18 1.96 -10.88 -4.64
CA LEU A 18 2.42 -10.86 -3.26
C LEU A 18 2.33 -9.46 -2.65
N GLY A 19 2.68 -8.42 -3.42
CA GLY A 19 2.58 -7.03 -2.96
C GLY A 19 1.14 -6.64 -2.62
N LEU A 20 0.18 -6.97 -3.48
CA LEU A 20 -1.24 -6.72 -3.22
C LEU A 20 -1.80 -7.59 -2.09
N PHE A 21 -1.35 -8.84 -1.93
CA PHE A 21 -1.71 -9.66 -0.78
C PHE A 21 -1.22 -9.03 0.53
N GLY A 22 0.02 -8.55 0.55
CA GLY A 22 0.59 -7.85 1.71
C GLY A 22 -0.23 -6.61 2.09
N LEU A 23 -0.58 -5.78 1.09
CA LEU A 23 -1.44 -4.63 1.28
C LEU A 23 -2.83 -5.03 1.81
N ALA A 24 -3.45 -6.04 1.20
CA ALA A 24 -4.77 -6.52 1.59
C ALA A 24 -4.82 -6.97 3.06
N MET A 25 -3.85 -7.76 3.48
CA MET A 25 -3.79 -8.29 4.84
C MET A 25 -3.59 -7.20 5.89
N VAL A 26 -2.65 -6.30 5.67
CA VAL A 26 -2.38 -5.25 6.65
C VAL A 26 -3.55 -4.27 6.75
N THR A 27 -4.16 -3.88 5.63
CA THR A 27 -5.30 -2.96 5.63
C THR A 27 -6.57 -3.62 6.19
N LEU A 28 -6.78 -4.92 5.99
CA LEU A 28 -7.88 -5.65 6.62
C LEU A 28 -7.75 -5.61 8.16
N VAL A 29 -6.57 -5.94 8.69
CA VAL A 29 -6.35 -5.96 10.14
C VAL A 29 -6.39 -4.55 10.72
N ALA A 30 -5.77 -3.57 10.08
CA ALA A 30 -5.76 -2.18 10.54
C ALA A 30 -7.15 -1.55 10.48
N SER A 31 -7.94 -1.80 9.44
CA SER A 31 -9.31 -1.30 9.33
C SER A 31 -10.23 -1.89 10.42
N SER A 32 -10.03 -3.15 10.82
CA SER A 32 -10.81 -3.76 11.90
C SER A 32 -10.65 -3.00 13.21
N GLN A 33 -9.45 -2.50 13.49
CA GLN A 33 -9.17 -1.69 14.68
C GLN A 33 -9.77 -0.29 14.55
N LYS A 34 -9.61 0.38 13.40
CA LYS A 34 -10.18 1.72 13.16
C LYS A 34 -11.71 1.73 13.19
N LEU A 35 -12.35 0.66 12.74
CA LEU A 35 -13.81 0.48 12.79
C LEU A 35 -14.32 0.09 14.20
N GLY A 36 -13.44 -0.10 15.17
CA GLY A 36 -13.82 -0.52 16.52
C GLY A 36 -14.29 -1.98 16.64
N ILE A 37 -14.08 -2.80 15.61
CA ILE A 37 -14.37 -4.26 15.65
C ILE A 37 -13.37 -4.97 16.55
N THR A 38 -12.10 -4.53 16.50
CA THR A 38 -11.03 -5.01 17.39
C THR A 38 -10.42 -3.85 18.15
N THR A 39 -9.66 -4.14 19.23
CA THR A 39 -9.03 -3.12 20.07
C THR A 39 -7.54 -3.33 20.18
N GLY A 40 -6.79 -2.21 20.32
CA GLY A 40 -5.34 -2.21 20.47
C GLY A 40 -4.59 -2.43 19.15
N LEU A 41 -3.26 -2.36 19.23
CA LEU A 41 -2.37 -2.40 18.06
C LEU A 41 -1.41 -3.60 18.07
N SER A 42 -1.37 -4.38 19.16
CA SER A 42 -0.37 -5.42 19.37
C SER A 42 -0.30 -6.45 18.23
N PHE A 43 -1.45 -6.87 17.71
CA PHE A 43 -1.51 -7.77 16.56
C PHE A 43 -1.62 -7.05 15.19
N VAL A 44 -1.83 -5.74 15.15
CA VAL A 44 -1.72 -4.96 13.91
C VAL A 44 -0.26 -4.81 13.50
N ILE A 45 0.62 -4.57 14.48
CA ILE A 45 2.06 -4.33 14.25
C ILE A 45 2.75 -5.46 13.47
N PRO A 46 2.65 -6.75 13.83
CA PRO A 46 3.29 -7.81 13.04
C PRO A 46 2.78 -7.85 11.59
N TRP A 47 1.49 -7.66 11.35
CA TRP A 47 0.95 -7.65 9.98
C TRP A 47 1.43 -6.43 9.19
N ALA A 48 1.58 -5.27 9.85
CA ALA A 48 2.17 -4.08 9.24
C ALA A 48 3.64 -4.32 8.85
N VAL A 49 4.43 -4.94 9.71
CA VAL A 49 5.85 -5.22 9.45
C VAL A 49 6.02 -6.31 8.40
N PHE A 50 5.42 -7.49 8.58
CA PHE A 50 5.71 -8.63 7.70
C PHE A 50 4.99 -8.54 6.36
N LEU A 51 3.73 -8.13 6.33
CA LEU A 51 2.96 -8.09 5.08
C LEU A 51 2.83 -6.67 4.53
N GLY A 52 2.55 -5.69 5.37
CA GLY A 52 2.53 -4.29 4.93
C GLY A 52 3.88 -3.81 4.42
N ALA A 53 4.97 -4.13 5.12
CA ALA A 53 6.30 -3.67 4.75
C ALA A 53 7.09 -4.72 3.94
N PHE A 54 7.46 -5.87 4.50
CA PHE A 54 8.39 -6.77 3.84
C PHE A 54 7.83 -7.40 2.56
N ALA A 55 6.56 -7.79 2.50
CA ALA A 55 5.99 -8.35 1.27
C ALA A 55 5.95 -7.31 0.14
N GLN A 56 5.59 -6.05 0.46
CA GLN A 56 5.63 -4.97 -0.54
C GLN A 56 7.07 -4.58 -0.90
N LEU A 57 8.02 -4.60 0.04
CA LEU A 57 9.43 -4.37 -0.28
C LEU A 57 9.99 -5.45 -1.21
N PHE A 58 9.60 -6.72 -0.99
CA PHE A 58 9.94 -7.79 -1.91
C PHE A 58 9.35 -7.57 -3.31
N ALA A 59 8.10 -7.11 -3.39
CA ALA A 59 7.47 -6.74 -4.66
C ALA A 59 8.22 -5.58 -5.34
N CYS A 60 8.58 -4.53 -4.60
CA CYS A 60 9.37 -3.39 -5.08
C CYS A 60 10.70 -3.85 -5.72
N ILE A 61 11.47 -4.71 -5.01
CA ILE A 61 12.77 -5.20 -5.49
C ILE A 61 12.61 -6.00 -6.80
N ASN A 62 11.54 -6.77 -6.94
CA ASN A 62 11.32 -7.56 -8.15
C ASN A 62 10.77 -6.71 -9.31
N ASP A 63 9.90 -5.73 -9.04
CA ASP A 63 9.48 -4.75 -10.04
C ASP A 63 10.65 -3.92 -10.59
N SER A 64 11.62 -3.58 -9.74
CA SER A 64 12.87 -2.94 -10.17
C SER A 64 13.66 -3.80 -11.18
N LYS A 65 13.68 -5.11 -11.00
CA LYS A 65 14.32 -6.04 -11.95
C LYS A 65 13.55 -6.16 -13.29
N HIS A 66 12.25 -5.84 -13.26
CA HIS A 66 11.39 -5.81 -14.45
C HIS A 66 11.35 -4.44 -15.13
N GLU A 67 12.16 -3.48 -14.66
CA GLU A 67 12.18 -2.11 -15.17
C GLU A 67 10.80 -1.40 -15.01
N ASN A 68 9.96 -1.89 -14.09
CA ASN A 68 8.67 -1.31 -13.76
C ASN A 68 8.83 -0.20 -12.72
N THR A 69 9.13 1.02 -13.17
CA THR A 69 9.32 2.17 -12.27
C THR A 69 8.08 2.46 -11.43
N PHE A 70 6.88 2.32 -12.02
CA PHE A 70 5.63 2.57 -11.29
C PHE A 70 5.46 1.60 -10.11
N GLY A 71 5.55 0.29 -10.35
CA GLY A 71 5.41 -0.73 -9.31
C GLY A 71 6.54 -0.65 -8.27
N THR A 72 7.78 -0.44 -8.71
CA THR A 72 8.94 -0.20 -7.82
C THR A 72 8.66 0.94 -6.85
N THR A 73 8.22 2.09 -7.37
CA THR A 73 7.99 3.29 -6.55
C THR A 73 6.78 3.13 -5.64
N ALA A 74 5.68 2.58 -6.15
CA ALA A 74 4.47 2.38 -5.37
C ALA A 74 4.69 1.37 -4.23
N PHE A 75 5.13 0.16 -4.54
CA PHE A 75 5.36 -0.85 -3.50
C PHE A 75 6.45 -0.45 -2.51
N GLY A 76 7.54 0.18 -2.99
CA GLY A 76 8.60 0.69 -2.12
C GLY A 76 8.12 1.79 -1.19
N GLY A 77 7.40 2.77 -1.71
CA GLY A 77 6.83 3.86 -0.93
C GLY A 77 5.92 3.35 0.19
N TYR A 78 4.99 2.46 -0.13
CA TYR A 78 4.08 1.91 0.88
C TYR A 78 4.73 0.89 1.81
N ALA A 79 5.76 0.16 1.37
CA ALA A 79 6.56 -0.68 2.27
C ALA A 79 7.19 0.14 3.39
N PHE A 80 7.85 1.25 3.05
CA PHE A 80 8.43 2.16 4.03
C PHE A 80 7.40 2.91 4.86
N PHE A 81 6.23 3.23 4.29
CA PHE A 81 5.10 3.74 5.05
C PHE A 81 4.72 2.80 6.20
N TRP A 82 4.51 1.52 5.92
CA TRP A 82 4.11 0.55 6.95
C TRP A 82 5.21 0.31 7.99
N MET A 83 6.49 0.36 7.60
CA MET A 83 7.60 0.32 8.57
C MET A 83 7.56 1.52 9.51
N ALA A 84 7.38 2.73 8.96
CA ALA A 84 7.34 3.96 9.73
C ALA A 84 6.12 3.99 10.67
N VAL A 85 4.93 3.63 10.19
CA VAL A 85 3.71 3.59 11.00
C VAL A 85 3.81 2.56 12.12
N ALA A 86 4.26 1.33 11.82
CA ALA A 86 4.48 0.30 12.83
C ALA A 86 5.46 0.76 13.92
N THR A 87 6.55 1.40 13.52
CA THR A 87 7.54 1.97 14.45
C THR A 87 6.93 3.10 15.29
N SER A 88 6.11 3.97 14.68
CA SER A 88 5.41 5.05 15.39
C SER A 88 4.46 4.50 16.47
N TRP A 89 3.77 3.40 16.19
CA TRP A 89 2.95 2.73 17.20
C TRP A 89 3.78 2.17 18.36
N LEU A 90 4.95 1.57 18.07
CA LEU A 90 5.88 1.09 19.10
C LEU A 90 6.41 2.24 19.99
N PHE A 91 6.67 3.43 19.41
CA PHE A 91 7.00 4.63 20.19
C PHE A 91 5.87 5.02 21.13
N LYS A 92 4.63 5.15 20.63
CA LYS A 92 3.46 5.47 21.45
C LYS A 92 3.21 4.44 22.57
N MET A 93 3.51 3.18 22.33
CA MET A 93 3.40 2.11 23.33
C MET A 93 4.56 2.12 24.36
N GLY A 94 5.56 2.98 24.17
CA GLY A 94 6.71 3.09 25.07
C GLY A 94 7.72 1.94 25.00
N VAL A 95 7.70 1.13 23.94
CA VAL A 95 8.60 -0.02 23.77
C VAL A 95 10.07 0.41 23.76
N PHE A 96 10.38 1.59 23.24
CA PHE A 96 11.73 2.16 23.19
C PHE A 96 12.03 3.08 24.37
N GLY A 97 11.25 3.05 25.42
CA GLY A 97 11.42 3.84 26.62
C GLY A 97 10.53 5.09 26.70
N LYS A 98 10.34 5.59 27.91
CA LYS A 98 9.40 6.68 28.20
C LYS A 98 9.73 7.99 27.49
N GLN A 99 11.02 8.26 27.23
CA GLN A 99 11.43 9.51 26.56
C GLN A 99 10.94 9.56 25.11
N LEU A 100 10.97 8.44 24.39
CA LEU A 100 10.49 8.35 23.01
C LEU A 100 8.98 8.13 22.92
N ALA A 101 8.30 7.88 24.03
CA ALA A 101 6.83 7.78 24.06
C ALA A 101 6.14 9.17 24.10
N VAL A 102 6.90 10.23 24.39
CA VAL A 102 6.40 11.61 24.29
C VAL A 102 6.45 12.04 22.82
N VAL A 103 5.30 11.95 22.15
CA VAL A 103 5.18 12.19 20.70
C VAL A 103 4.29 13.41 20.43
N ASP A 104 4.58 14.11 19.34
CA ASP A 104 3.67 15.10 18.75
C ASP A 104 2.97 14.46 17.54
N ASP A 105 1.67 14.17 17.68
CA ASP A 105 0.88 13.54 16.62
C ASP A 105 0.81 14.38 15.35
N LYS A 106 1.04 15.67 15.41
CA LYS A 106 1.09 16.53 14.22
C LYS A 106 2.24 16.15 13.29
N GLN A 107 3.36 15.63 13.82
CA GLN A 107 4.44 15.11 12.97
C GLN A 107 3.95 13.94 12.11
N LEU A 108 3.13 13.06 12.68
CA LEU A 108 2.52 11.95 11.94
C LEU A 108 1.48 12.45 10.93
N ALA A 109 0.71 13.50 11.27
CA ALA A 109 -0.22 14.13 10.35
C ALA A 109 0.49 14.71 9.12
N PHE A 110 1.64 15.37 9.28
CA PHE A 110 2.47 15.82 8.16
C PHE A 110 3.03 14.66 7.32
N ALA A 111 3.39 13.53 7.94
CA ALA A 111 3.78 12.34 7.21
C ALA A 111 2.62 11.80 6.35
N PHE A 112 1.41 11.74 6.89
CA PHE A 112 0.22 11.35 6.12
C PHE A 112 -0.09 12.33 4.98
N LEU A 113 0.09 13.64 5.20
CA LEU A 113 -0.06 14.65 4.14
C LEU A 113 0.97 14.42 3.02
N GLY A 114 2.23 14.13 3.36
CA GLY A 114 3.27 13.78 2.39
C GLY A 114 2.90 12.55 1.56
N TYR A 115 2.35 11.51 2.21
CA TYR A 115 1.86 10.32 1.53
C TYR A 115 0.59 10.59 0.70
N LEU A 116 -0.28 11.51 1.10
CA LEU A 116 -1.40 11.96 0.26
C LEU A 116 -0.88 12.55 -1.06
N ILE A 117 0.08 13.47 -0.99
CA ILE A 117 0.69 14.09 -2.18
C ILE A 117 1.31 13.03 -3.08
N PHE A 118 2.08 12.10 -2.51
CA PHE A 118 2.66 10.97 -3.23
C PHE A 118 1.58 10.10 -3.89
N SER A 119 0.53 9.74 -3.14
CA SER A 119 -0.54 8.86 -3.61
C SER A 119 -1.32 9.46 -4.77
N VAL A 120 -1.60 10.76 -4.76
CA VAL A 120 -2.26 11.45 -5.89
C VAL A 120 -1.47 11.28 -7.20
N PHE A 121 -0.14 11.41 -7.16
CA PHE A 121 0.68 11.14 -8.35
C PHE A 121 0.64 9.66 -8.76
N MET A 122 0.62 8.75 -7.78
CA MET A 122 0.48 7.32 -8.07
C MET A 122 -0.90 6.99 -8.65
N THR A 123 -1.97 7.66 -8.17
CA THR A 123 -3.33 7.51 -8.71
C THR A 123 -3.40 7.90 -10.18
N ILE A 124 -2.75 9.00 -10.57
CA ILE A 124 -2.65 9.40 -11.99
C ILE A 124 -1.94 8.30 -12.79
N GLY A 125 -0.82 7.79 -12.31
CA GLY A 125 -0.09 6.69 -12.96
C GLY A 125 -0.92 5.40 -13.05
N ALA A 126 -1.72 5.11 -12.03
CA ALA A 126 -2.58 3.92 -11.98
C ALA A 126 -3.69 3.92 -13.04
N MET A 127 -4.07 5.09 -13.58
CA MET A 127 -5.03 5.19 -14.69
C MET A 127 -4.56 4.42 -15.94
N GLU A 128 -3.26 4.28 -16.15
CA GLU A 128 -2.68 3.56 -17.28
C GLU A 128 -2.29 2.11 -16.94
N THR A 129 -2.73 1.58 -15.81
CA THR A 129 -2.57 0.17 -15.42
C THR A 129 -3.87 -0.61 -15.70
N HIS A 130 -4.62 -0.95 -14.67
CA HIS A 130 -5.94 -1.57 -14.76
C HIS A 130 -6.90 -1.00 -13.71
N LYS A 131 -8.21 -1.12 -13.96
CA LYS A 131 -9.23 -0.41 -13.15
C LYS A 131 -9.24 -0.80 -11.68
N VAL A 132 -8.96 -2.07 -11.34
CA VAL A 132 -8.89 -2.51 -9.95
C VAL A 132 -7.77 -1.77 -9.21
N LEU A 133 -6.59 -1.68 -9.81
CA LEU A 133 -5.46 -0.95 -9.19
C LEU A 133 -5.77 0.55 -9.07
N PHE A 134 -6.36 1.15 -10.09
CA PHE A 134 -6.81 2.55 -10.01
C PHE A 134 -7.78 2.78 -8.84
N VAL A 135 -8.77 1.90 -8.64
CA VAL A 135 -9.71 2.01 -7.51
C VAL A 135 -8.97 1.90 -6.17
N ILE A 136 -8.00 0.99 -6.06
CA ILE A 136 -7.16 0.88 -4.85
C ILE A 136 -6.47 2.21 -4.55
N PHE A 137 -5.85 2.86 -5.54
CA PHE A 137 -5.16 4.14 -5.34
C PHE A 137 -6.12 5.29 -4.98
N VAL A 138 -7.29 5.36 -5.60
CA VAL A 138 -8.33 6.33 -5.21
C VAL A 138 -8.76 6.14 -3.75
N LEU A 139 -8.93 4.90 -3.30
CA LEU A 139 -9.24 4.61 -1.89
C LEU A 139 -8.06 4.96 -0.96
N ILE A 140 -6.83 4.79 -1.42
CA ILE A 140 -5.63 5.24 -0.67
C ILE A 140 -5.60 6.76 -0.54
N ASP A 141 -5.99 7.52 -1.57
CA ASP A 141 -6.10 8.97 -1.47
C ASP A 141 -7.13 9.37 -0.39
N PHE A 142 -8.32 8.75 -0.38
CA PHE A 142 -9.32 8.98 0.68
C PHE A 142 -8.83 8.53 2.06
N LEU A 143 -8.10 7.42 2.16
CA LEU A 143 -7.47 7.00 3.40
C LEU A 143 -6.54 8.08 3.94
N PHE A 144 -5.63 8.61 3.11
CA PHE A 144 -4.69 9.63 3.56
C PHE A 144 -5.34 10.99 3.83
N ILE A 145 -6.40 11.38 3.10
CA ILE A 145 -7.22 12.54 3.46
C ILE A 145 -7.79 12.34 4.88
N GLY A 146 -8.41 11.21 5.13
CA GLY A 146 -9.00 10.88 6.42
C GLY A 146 -7.97 10.85 7.55
N LEU A 147 -6.84 10.17 7.36
CA LEU A 147 -5.75 10.08 8.34
C LEU A 147 -5.13 11.46 8.63
N THR A 148 -4.86 12.26 7.60
CA THR A 148 -4.28 13.60 7.75
C THR A 148 -5.20 14.49 8.58
N LEU A 149 -6.47 14.59 8.19
CA LEU A 149 -7.42 15.47 8.85
C LEU A 149 -7.74 15.02 10.26
N SER A 150 -7.99 13.73 10.49
CA SER A 150 -8.28 13.20 11.82
C SER A 150 -7.10 13.38 12.78
N THR A 151 -5.87 13.18 12.30
CA THR A 151 -4.67 13.35 13.13
C THR A 151 -4.37 14.83 13.45
N PHE A 152 -4.80 15.76 12.58
CA PHE A 152 -4.82 17.19 12.91
C PHE A 152 -5.99 17.62 13.82
N GLY A 153 -6.93 16.73 14.15
CA GLY A 153 -8.11 17.02 14.94
C GLY A 153 -9.22 17.75 14.16
N ILE A 154 -9.20 17.69 12.83
CA ILE A 154 -10.19 18.35 11.96
C ILE A 154 -11.33 17.37 11.67
N ALA A 155 -12.55 17.69 12.16
CA ALA A 155 -13.74 16.83 12.04
C ALA A 155 -13.42 15.35 12.37
N GLU A 156 -12.72 15.13 13.46
CA GLU A 156 -11.99 13.90 13.82
C GLU A 156 -12.82 12.64 13.62
N HIS A 157 -14.06 12.63 14.11
CA HIS A 157 -14.94 11.46 13.96
C HIS A 157 -15.23 11.13 12.48
N ALA A 158 -15.62 12.12 11.68
CA ALA A 158 -15.98 11.89 10.28
C ALA A 158 -14.77 11.50 9.42
N THR A 159 -13.64 12.17 9.64
CA THR A 159 -12.42 11.91 8.89
C THR A 159 -11.74 10.60 9.29
N HIS A 160 -11.84 10.21 10.58
CA HIS A 160 -11.44 8.88 11.03
C HIS A 160 -12.31 7.77 10.39
N GLN A 161 -13.62 7.97 10.29
CA GLN A 161 -14.52 7.03 9.62
C GLN A 161 -14.20 6.93 8.12
N LEU A 162 -13.92 8.06 7.46
CA LEU A 162 -13.47 8.07 6.07
C LEU A 162 -12.21 7.19 5.89
N ALA A 163 -11.20 7.36 6.75
CA ALA A 163 -10.00 6.54 6.72
C ALA A 163 -10.31 5.05 6.93
N ALA A 164 -11.14 4.73 7.92
CA ALA A 164 -11.47 3.35 8.28
C ALA A 164 -12.18 2.59 7.15
N TYR A 165 -13.20 3.19 6.54
CA TYR A 165 -13.94 2.57 5.43
C TYR A 165 -13.11 2.52 4.15
N SER A 166 -12.32 3.55 3.86
CA SER A 166 -11.40 3.53 2.72
C SER A 166 -10.38 2.40 2.86
N GLU A 167 -9.81 2.23 4.04
CA GLU A 167 -8.84 1.16 4.33
C GLU A 167 -9.45 -0.23 4.18
N LEU A 168 -10.70 -0.43 4.63
CA LEU A 168 -11.43 -1.68 4.37
C LEU A 168 -11.66 -1.91 2.88
N GLY A 169 -12.02 -0.88 2.14
CA GLY A 169 -12.15 -0.93 0.68
C GLY A 169 -10.84 -1.32 0.01
N ILE A 170 -9.71 -0.73 0.43
CA ILE A 170 -8.37 -1.10 -0.05
C ILE A 170 -8.12 -2.60 0.17
N ALA A 171 -8.45 -3.13 1.35
CA ALA A 171 -8.27 -4.54 1.66
C ALA A 171 -9.04 -5.42 0.66
N ILE A 172 -10.32 -5.16 0.45
CA ILE A 172 -11.19 -5.94 -0.45
C ILE A 172 -10.66 -5.93 -1.88
N PHE A 173 -10.38 -4.75 -2.44
CA PHE A 173 -9.90 -4.65 -3.82
C PHE A 173 -8.48 -5.19 -3.98
N SER A 174 -7.63 -5.12 -2.95
CA SER A 174 -6.28 -5.68 -2.98
C SER A 174 -6.29 -7.20 -2.92
N PHE A 175 -7.18 -7.83 -2.15
CA PHE A 175 -7.41 -9.28 -2.21
C PHE A 175 -7.86 -9.71 -3.60
N TYR A 176 -8.82 -8.98 -4.18
CA TYR A 176 -9.28 -9.27 -5.54
C TYR A 176 -8.15 -9.14 -6.57
N GLY A 177 -7.37 -8.06 -6.51
CA GLY A 177 -6.23 -7.82 -7.40
C GLY A 177 -5.15 -8.90 -7.27
N SER A 178 -4.81 -9.29 -6.04
CA SER A 178 -3.88 -10.38 -5.77
C SER A 178 -4.37 -11.71 -6.34
N ALA A 179 -5.63 -12.08 -6.06
CA ALA A 179 -6.26 -13.29 -6.59
C ALA A 179 -6.30 -13.28 -8.12
N ALA A 180 -6.62 -12.14 -8.74
CA ALA A 180 -6.64 -11.98 -10.19
C ALA A 180 -5.25 -12.22 -10.80
N SER A 181 -4.19 -11.64 -10.21
CA SER A 181 -2.81 -11.84 -10.67
C SER A 181 -2.40 -13.30 -10.61
N VAL A 182 -2.74 -14.02 -9.53
CA VAL A 182 -2.43 -15.45 -9.39
C VAL A 182 -3.24 -16.31 -10.35
N LEU A 183 -4.57 -16.19 -10.31
CA LEU A 183 -5.47 -17.13 -11.01
C LEU A 183 -5.47 -16.91 -12.52
N ASN A 184 -5.40 -15.67 -12.98
CA ASN A 184 -5.31 -15.39 -14.42
C ASN A 184 -4.02 -15.97 -15.01
N LYS A 185 -2.90 -15.83 -14.30
CA LYS A 185 -1.61 -16.39 -14.73
C LYS A 185 -1.63 -17.93 -14.67
N HIS A 186 -2.14 -18.50 -13.58
CA HIS A 186 -2.17 -19.95 -13.36
C HIS A 186 -3.03 -20.68 -14.40
N PHE A 187 -4.20 -20.12 -14.73
CA PHE A 187 -5.11 -20.73 -15.71
C PHE A 187 -4.83 -20.31 -17.16
N GLY A 188 -3.89 -19.40 -17.42
CA GLY A 188 -3.55 -18.90 -18.75
C GLY A 188 -4.70 -18.16 -19.45
N ARG A 189 -5.68 -17.67 -18.69
CA ARG A 189 -6.85 -16.93 -19.20
C ARG A 189 -7.35 -15.92 -18.19
N VAL A 190 -8.15 -14.94 -18.63
CA VAL A 190 -8.84 -14.01 -17.74
C VAL A 190 -9.93 -14.77 -16.98
N PHE A 191 -9.65 -15.14 -15.75
CA PHE A 191 -10.58 -15.76 -14.81
C PHE A 191 -11.27 -14.69 -13.93
N LEU A 192 -10.47 -13.74 -13.40
CA LEU A 192 -10.96 -12.58 -12.66
C LEU A 192 -10.61 -11.30 -13.44
N PRO A 193 -11.60 -10.59 -14.01
CA PRO A 193 -11.34 -9.41 -14.81
C PRO A 193 -10.93 -8.22 -13.94
N VAL A 194 -9.82 -7.56 -14.28
CA VAL A 194 -9.31 -6.36 -13.58
C VAL A 194 -9.63 -5.05 -14.31
N GLY A 195 -10.23 -5.12 -15.48
CA GLY A 195 -10.51 -3.97 -16.34
C GLY A 195 -9.30 -3.53 -17.17
N LYS A 196 -9.54 -2.68 -18.17
CA LYS A 196 -8.51 -2.14 -19.05
C LYS A 196 -8.03 -0.77 -18.54
N PRO A 197 -6.81 -0.33 -18.90
CA PRO A 197 -6.36 1.04 -18.71
C PRO A 197 -7.35 2.05 -19.29
N PHE A 198 -7.33 3.27 -18.79
CA PHE A 198 -8.15 4.35 -19.38
C PHE A 198 -7.63 4.78 -20.76
N GLY A 199 -6.33 4.70 -21.00
CA GLY A 199 -5.70 5.04 -22.28
C GLY A 199 -5.71 6.53 -22.58
N ILE A 200 -5.70 7.38 -21.55
CA ILE A 200 -5.75 8.84 -21.66
C ILE A 200 -4.35 9.41 -22.01
N PHE A 201 -3.31 8.81 -21.43
CA PHE A 201 -1.92 9.29 -21.51
C PHE A 201 -1.04 8.44 -22.45
N LYS A 202 -1.65 7.61 -23.29
CA LYS A 202 -0.88 6.82 -24.27
C LYS A 202 -0.21 7.73 -25.31
N LYS A 203 1.10 7.46 -25.51
CA LYS A 203 1.85 7.95 -26.66
C LYS A 203 1.49 7.19 -27.92
#